data_6ad12aef7dbb4d0308165555c5097161
#
_entry.id   6ad12aef7dbb4d0308165555c5097161
#
_cell.length_a   1.000
_cell.length_b   1.000
_cell.length_c   1.000
_cell.angle_alpha   90.00
_cell.angle_beta   90.00
_cell.angle_gamma   90.00
#
_symmetry.space_group_name_H-M   'P 1'
#
loop_
_entity.id
_entity.type
_entity.pdbx_description
1 polymer ?
#
loop_
_entity_poly.entity_id
_entity_poly.type
_entity_poly.pdbx_seq_one_letter_code
_entity_poly.pdbx_strand_id
1 'polypeptide(L)'
;MNGFSPYQTGCHVLIADGLKGTDETLVPVNGEYVKEAKIGSAIMDADVFISLTHFKGHETAGFGGTIKNIGMGCGSRAGKMEQHCEGKPSVATEACIGCGACGRICAHGAPVITDHKAKIDHDKCVGCGRCLAVCPKDAISADYADSVAMLNYKMAEYSLAVCQNRPCFHVSLICDVSPNCDCHPENDIPILPNIGMLASFDPVALDQACADLCNQATPVESSVLGKNIAHAHEHHEECDHDHFHMTHPDTCLLYTSPSPRDQRGS
;
A
#
# COMPACT_ATOMS: atom_id res chain seq x y z
N MET A 1 -14.56 5.07 14.14
CA MET A 1 -14.87 5.66 12.81
C MET A 1 -13.94 6.83 12.60
N ASN A 2 -13.30 6.93 11.43
CA ASN A 2 -12.24 7.91 11.16
C ASN A 2 -12.74 9.32 10.79
N GLY A 3 -14.01 9.63 11.05
CA GLY A 3 -14.59 10.95 10.80
C GLY A 3 -14.98 11.24 9.33
N PHE A 4 -14.68 10.36 8.40
CA PHE A 4 -15.05 10.51 6.98
C PHE A 4 -16.55 10.20 6.80
N SER A 5 -17.39 11.15 7.17
CA SER A 5 -18.84 11.08 6.92
C SER A 5 -19.24 12.18 5.94
N PRO A 6 -20.32 12.03 5.15
CA PRO A 6 -20.81 13.09 4.28
C PRO A 6 -21.08 14.41 5.02
N TYR A 7 -21.38 14.31 6.30
CA TYR A 7 -21.64 15.46 7.16
C TYR A 7 -20.40 16.30 7.41
N GLN A 8 -19.24 15.63 7.60
CA GLN A 8 -17.97 16.29 7.88
C GLN A 8 -17.23 16.69 6.61
N THR A 9 -17.32 15.87 5.57
CA THR A 9 -16.63 16.12 4.30
C THR A 9 -17.41 17.08 3.39
N GLY A 10 -18.72 17.26 3.61
CA GLY A 10 -19.59 18.05 2.74
C GLY A 10 -19.85 17.43 1.36
N CYS A 11 -19.47 16.17 1.15
CA CYS A 11 -19.66 15.45 -0.11
C CYS A 11 -20.02 13.98 0.14
N HIS A 12 -20.45 13.29 -0.91
CA HIS A 12 -20.69 11.85 -0.85
C HIS A 12 -19.37 11.10 -0.63
N VAL A 13 -19.38 10.16 0.29
CA VAL A 13 -18.24 9.27 0.57
C VAL A 13 -18.63 7.86 0.12
N LEU A 14 -17.87 7.32 -0.81
CA LEU A 14 -18.05 5.97 -1.34
C LEU A 14 -16.86 5.08 -0.93
N ILE A 15 -17.16 3.85 -0.51
CA ILE A 15 -16.16 2.80 -0.33
C ILE A 15 -16.06 2.07 -1.67
N ALA A 16 -14.97 2.29 -2.40
CA ALA A 16 -14.86 1.96 -3.81
C ALA A 16 -14.91 0.46 -4.13
N ASP A 17 -14.49 -0.39 -3.19
CA ASP A 17 -14.55 -1.86 -3.28
C ASP A 17 -15.75 -2.45 -2.50
N GLY A 18 -16.73 -1.61 -2.13
CA GLY A 18 -17.95 -1.99 -1.45
C GLY A 18 -17.73 -2.39 0.02
N LEU A 19 -18.82 -2.66 0.73
CA LEU A 19 -18.83 -2.95 2.19
C LEU A 19 -17.99 -4.18 2.57
N LYS A 20 -17.76 -5.11 1.67
CA LYS A 20 -17.00 -6.34 1.90
C LYS A 20 -15.61 -6.32 1.28
N GLY A 21 -15.24 -5.26 0.57
CA GLY A 21 -13.98 -5.14 -0.14
C GLY A 21 -13.84 -6.10 -1.34
N THR A 22 -14.96 -6.48 -1.96
CA THR A 22 -15.02 -7.48 -3.05
C THR A 22 -15.69 -6.97 -4.32
N ASP A 23 -16.06 -5.69 -4.35
CA ASP A 23 -16.58 -5.04 -5.54
C ASP A 23 -15.40 -4.47 -6.33
N GLU A 24 -14.98 -5.21 -7.37
CA GLU A 24 -13.75 -4.91 -8.09
C GLU A 24 -13.92 -5.01 -9.60
N THR A 25 -13.17 -4.16 -10.31
CA THR A 25 -12.98 -4.22 -11.75
C THR A 25 -11.57 -4.74 -12.03
N LEU A 26 -11.46 -5.74 -12.90
CA LEU A 26 -10.19 -6.24 -13.40
C LEU A 26 -9.68 -5.31 -14.52
N VAL A 27 -8.56 -4.66 -14.29
CA VAL A 27 -7.99 -3.68 -15.22
C VAL A 27 -6.72 -4.25 -15.85
N PRO A 28 -6.69 -4.51 -17.16
CA PRO A 28 -5.48 -4.95 -17.85
C PRO A 28 -4.39 -3.88 -17.74
N VAL A 29 -3.21 -4.27 -17.28
CA VAL A 29 -2.03 -3.38 -17.16
C VAL A 29 -0.94 -3.78 -18.15
N ASN A 30 -0.83 -5.09 -18.45
CA ASN A 30 0.29 -5.68 -19.20
C ASN A 30 1.66 -5.38 -18.57
N GLY A 31 1.68 -5.22 -17.26
CA GLY A 31 2.89 -5.01 -16.48
C GLY A 31 3.80 -6.24 -16.47
N GLU A 32 4.97 -6.09 -15.90
CA GLU A 32 5.91 -7.20 -15.70
C GLU A 32 5.40 -8.14 -14.61
N TYR A 33 4.89 -7.59 -13.51
CA TYR A 33 4.49 -8.30 -12.29
C TYR A 33 2.97 -8.49 -12.19
N VAL A 34 2.18 -7.56 -12.74
CA VAL A 34 0.71 -7.58 -12.70
C VAL A 34 0.16 -7.56 -14.12
N LYS A 35 -0.63 -8.55 -14.47
CA LYS A 35 -1.30 -8.60 -15.78
C LYS A 35 -2.66 -7.90 -15.76
N GLU A 36 -3.41 -8.10 -14.69
CA GLU A 36 -4.71 -7.48 -14.44
C GLU A 36 -4.77 -7.00 -13.00
N ALA A 37 -4.85 -5.69 -12.80
CA ALA A 37 -5.00 -5.10 -11.47
C ALA A 37 -6.46 -5.17 -10.99
N LYS A 38 -6.65 -5.52 -9.73
CA LYS A 38 -7.96 -5.62 -9.07
C LYS A 38 -8.27 -4.30 -8.37
N ILE A 39 -8.97 -3.42 -9.04
CA ILE A 39 -9.27 -2.06 -8.57
C ILE A 39 -10.71 -1.98 -8.08
N GLY A 40 -10.96 -1.21 -7.01
CA GLY A 40 -12.32 -0.96 -6.54
C GLY A 40 -13.20 -0.36 -7.64
N SER A 41 -14.38 -0.96 -7.90
CA SER A 41 -15.20 -0.65 -9.09
C SER A 41 -15.57 0.82 -9.17
N ALA A 42 -15.97 1.45 -8.07
CA ALA A 42 -16.37 2.86 -8.08
C ALA A 42 -15.23 3.83 -8.50
N ILE A 43 -13.96 3.42 -8.39
CA ILE A 43 -12.83 4.20 -8.91
C ILE A 43 -12.79 4.13 -10.43
N MET A 44 -13.05 2.95 -10.98
CA MET A 44 -12.99 2.73 -12.43
C MET A 44 -14.19 3.31 -13.17
N ASP A 45 -15.32 3.49 -12.48
CA ASP A 45 -16.53 4.14 -13.01
C ASP A 45 -16.39 5.66 -13.18
N ALA A 46 -15.37 6.27 -12.56
CA ALA A 46 -15.15 7.72 -12.64
C ALA A 46 -14.44 8.12 -13.93
N ASP A 47 -14.92 9.16 -14.60
CA ASP A 47 -14.34 9.72 -15.83
C ASP A 47 -13.02 10.46 -15.57
N VAL A 48 -12.89 11.09 -14.41
CA VAL A 48 -11.72 11.87 -13.98
C VAL A 48 -11.26 11.36 -12.62
N PHE A 49 -9.96 11.21 -12.45
CA PHE A 49 -9.37 10.78 -11.20
C PHE A 49 -8.50 11.88 -10.56
N ILE A 50 -8.86 12.30 -9.36
CA ILE A 50 -8.08 13.25 -8.57
C ILE A 50 -7.60 12.55 -7.29
N SER A 51 -6.29 12.47 -7.08
CA SER A 51 -5.73 11.97 -5.82
C SER A 51 -5.41 13.12 -4.88
N LEU A 52 -5.73 12.93 -3.60
CA LEU A 52 -5.28 13.77 -2.51
C LEU A 52 -4.45 12.89 -1.55
N THR A 53 -3.18 13.18 -1.44
CA THR A 53 -2.21 12.33 -0.75
C THR A 53 -1.63 13.05 0.46
N HIS A 54 -1.55 12.36 1.59
CA HIS A 54 -0.67 12.72 2.70
C HIS A 54 0.69 12.07 2.44
N PHE A 55 1.74 12.89 2.31
CA PHE A 55 3.10 12.41 2.11
C PHE A 55 3.76 12.10 3.46
N LYS A 56 4.32 10.91 3.63
CA LYS A 56 4.86 10.41 4.91
C LYS A 56 5.92 9.35 4.69
N GLY A 57 6.61 8.99 5.77
CA GLY A 57 7.48 7.81 5.81
C GLY A 57 6.70 6.51 5.59
N HIS A 58 7.44 5.45 5.31
CA HIS A 58 6.89 4.11 5.13
C HIS A 58 7.96 3.07 5.41
N GLU A 59 7.68 2.16 6.30
CA GLU A 59 8.61 1.15 6.81
C GLU A 59 9.09 0.14 5.76
N THR A 60 8.40 0.03 4.63
CA THR A 60 8.74 -0.91 3.55
C THR A 60 9.17 -0.20 2.27
N ALA A 61 8.54 0.92 1.92
CA ALA A 61 8.74 1.61 0.66
C ALA A 61 9.62 2.88 0.78
N GLY A 62 10.14 3.16 1.96
CA GLY A 62 10.84 4.39 2.30
C GLY A 62 9.85 5.53 2.56
N PHE A 63 9.05 5.89 1.59
CA PHE A 63 7.97 6.86 1.75
C PHE A 63 6.65 6.39 1.13
N GLY A 64 5.55 6.99 1.56
CA GLY A 64 4.23 6.83 0.99
C GLY A 64 3.74 8.13 0.36
N GLY A 65 3.99 8.28 -0.94
CA GLY A 65 3.52 9.39 -1.76
C GLY A 65 2.28 9.05 -2.59
N THR A 66 2.12 9.72 -3.70
CA THR A 66 0.99 9.60 -4.62
C THR A 66 0.89 8.20 -5.24
N ILE A 67 2.02 7.64 -5.71
CA ILE A 67 2.05 6.31 -6.33
C ILE A 67 1.58 5.24 -5.34
N LYS A 68 2.11 5.26 -4.12
CA LYS A 68 1.69 4.33 -3.06
C LYS A 68 0.24 4.54 -2.67
N ASN A 69 -0.19 5.78 -2.52
CA ASN A 69 -1.56 6.13 -2.17
C ASN A 69 -2.58 5.63 -3.21
N ILE A 70 -2.26 5.76 -4.50
CA ILE A 70 -3.09 5.24 -5.60
C ILE A 70 -2.98 3.71 -5.67
N GLY A 71 -1.78 3.17 -5.82
CA GLY A 71 -1.57 1.75 -6.10
C GLY A 71 -2.13 0.85 -5.01
N MET A 72 -1.77 1.10 -3.76
CA MET A 72 -2.30 0.34 -2.62
C MET A 72 -3.72 0.78 -2.26
N GLY A 73 -3.99 2.09 -2.25
CA GLY A 73 -5.26 2.64 -1.80
C GLY A 73 -6.44 2.27 -2.69
N CYS A 74 -6.26 2.28 -4.01
CA CYS A 74 -7.32 1.97 -4.99
C CYS A 74 -7.50 0.47 -5.25
N GLY A 75 -6.54 -0.37 -4.85
CA GLY A 75 -6.69 -1.81 -4.94
C GLY A 75 -7.89 -2.29 -4.12
N SER A 76 -8.67 -3.24 -4.67
CA SER A 76 -9.66 -3.98 -3.91
C SER A 76 -8.99 -4.77 -2.78
N ARG A 77 -9.77 -5.41 -1.93
CA ARG A 77 -9.21 -6.30 -0.90
C ARG A 77 -8.34 -7.41 -1.52
N ALA A 78 -8.77 -8.01 -2.63
CA ALA A 78 -7.97 -9.00 -3.34
C ALA A 78 -6.74 -8.37 -4.01
N GLY A 79 -6.87 -7.14 -4.53
CA GLY A 79 -5.76 -6.38 -5.08
C GLY A 79 -4.69 -6.05 -4.03
N LYS A 80 -5.08 -5.63 -2.84
CA LYS A 80 -4.15 -5.41 -1.72
C LYS A 80 -3.41 -6.69 -1.33
N MET A 81 -4.12 -7.82 -1.29
CA MET A 81 -3.49 -9.12 -1.03
C MET A 81 -2.48 -9.51 -2.12
N GLU A 82 -2.80 -9.27 -3.40
CA GLU A 82 -1.89 -9.58 -4.51
C GLU A 82 -0.63 -8.71 -4.49
N GLN A 83 -0.76 -7.45 -4.05
CA GLN A 83 0.39 -6.56 -3.91
C GLN A 83 1.32 -6.99 -2.78
N HIS A 84 0.78 -7.41 -1.63
CA HIS A 84 1.56 -7.83 -0.48
C HIS A 84 2.14 -9.24 -0.59
N CYS A 85 1.54 -10.10 -1.41
CA CYS A 85 1.92 -11.50 -1.55
C CYS A 85 1.41 -12.00 -2.92
N GLU A 86 1.57 -13.28 -3.24
CA GLU A 86 0.98 -13.85 -4.45
C GLU A 86 -0.56 -13.99 -4.41
N GLY A 87 -1.20 -13.41 -3.39
CA GLY A 87 -2.65 -13.29 -3.29
C GLY A 87 -3.39 -14.56 -2.86
N LYS A 88 -2.70 -15.69 -2.66
CA LYS A 88 -3.34 -16.95 -2.29
C LYS A 88 -2.81 -17.47 -0.96
N PRO A 89 -3.64 -17.44 0.11
CA PRO A 89 -3.22 -17.88 1.43
C PRO A 89 -3.02 -19.41 1.49
N SER A 90 -2.16 -19.83 2.42
CA SER A 90 -1.92 -21.21 2.79
C SER A 90 -2.38 -21.49 4.23
N VAL A 91 -2.45 -22.76 4.60
CA VAL A 91 -2.83 -23.18 5.95
C VAL A 91 -1.69 -23.93 6.62
N ALA A 92 -1.22 -23.41 7.74
CA ALA A 92 -0.32 -24.14 8.63
C ALA A 92 -1.11 -25.27 9.31
N THR A 93 -0.95 -26.47 8.79
CA THR A 93 -1.73 -27.66 9.19
C THR A 93 -1.60 -27.95 10.69
N GLU A 94 -0.42 -27.70 11.27
CA GLU A 94 -0.11 -27.95 12.69
C GLU A 94 -0.99 -27.04 13.60
N ALA A 95 -1.12 -25.76 13.24
CA ALA A 95 -1.90 -24.78 13.99
C ALA A 95 -3.41 -24.90 13.73
N CYS A 96 -3.81 -25.50 12.62
CA CYS A 96 -5.23 -25.61 12.24
C CYS A 96 -5.98 -26.60 13.15
N ILE A 97 -7.09 -26.16 13.72
CA ILE A 97 -7.98 -26.98 14.56
C ILE A 97 -9.25 -27.46 13.84
N GLY A 98 -9.38 -27.22 12.53
CA GLY A 98 -10.52 -27.68 11.73
C GLY A 98 -11.87 -27.03 12.09
N CYS A 99 -11.90 -25.84 12.70
CA CYS A 99 -13.13 -25.19 13.18
C CYS A 99 -14.09 -24.74 12.07
N GLY A 100 -13.68 -24.72 10.81
CA GLY A 100 -14.49 -24.37 9.65
C GLY A 100 -14.80 -22.88 9.48
N ALA A 101 -14.24 -21.97 10.31
CA ALA A 101 -14.51 -20.55 10.21
C ALA A 101 -14.14 -19.98 8.82
N CYS A 102 -13.01 -20.40 8.27
CA CYS A 102 -12.55 -20.02 6.93
C CYS A 102 -13.52 -20.46 5.82
N GLY A 103 -14.08 -21.66 5.92
CA GLY A 103 -15.08 -22.16 4.97
C GLY A 103 -16.37 -21.36 5.02
N ARG A 104 -16.85 -21.00 6.23
CA ARG A 104 -18.09 -20.23 6.40
C ARG A 104 -18.00 -18.80 5.86
N ILE A 105 -16.82 -18.17 5.93
CA ILE A 105 -16.64 -16.81 5.44
C ILE A 105 -16.34 -16.74 3.94
N CYS A 106 -15.91 -17.83 3.33
CA CYS A 106 -15.50 -17.85 1.94
C CYS A 106 -16.70 -17.91 0.99
N ALA A 107 -16.87 -16.87 0.16
CA ALA A 107 -17.92 -16.83 -0.85
C ALA A 107 -17.67 -17.80 -2.02
N HIS A 108 -16.45 -18.29 -2.20
CA HIS A 108 -16.01 -19.12 -3.32
C HIS A 108 -15.82 -20.60 -2.94
N GLY A 109 -16.05 -20.97 -1.69
CA GLY A 109 -15.89 -22.34 -1.22
C GLY A 109 -14.45 -22.89 -1.36
N ALA A 110 -13.44 -22.01 -1.37
CA ALA A 110 -12.05 -22.41 -1.52
C ALA A 110 -11.48 -23.18 -0.32
N PRO A 111 -11.77 -22.83 0.96
CA PRO A 111 -11.33 -23.63 2.09
C PRO A 111 -12.18 -24.91 2.22
N VAL A 112 -11.52 -26.06 2.12
CA VAL A 112 -12.11 -27.39 2.32
C VAL A 112 -11.58 -27.97 3.62
N ILE A 113 -12.47 -28.55 4.45
CA ILE A 113 -12.10 -29.20 5.71
C ILE A 113 -12.09 -30.72 5.49
N THR A 114 -10.95 -31.34 5.67
CA THR A 114 -10.78 -32.80 5.61
C THR A 114 -9.96 -33.21 6.82
N ASP A 115 -10.38 -34.29 7.51
CA ASP A 115 -9.69 -34.83 8.68
C ASP A 115 -9.37 -33.76 9.75
N HIS A 116 -10.36 -32.91 10.03
CA HIS A 116 -10.22 -31.80 10.99
C HIS A 116 -9.11 -30.77 10.65
N LYS A 117 -8.73 -30.68 9.39
CA LYS A 117 -7.76 -29.69 8.89
C LYS A 117 -8.31 -28.96 7.68
N ALA A 118 -8.02 -27.69 7.58
CA ALA A 118 -8.36 -26.88 6.42
C ALA A 118 -7.27 -27.00 5.35
N LYS A 119 -7.69 -27.01 4.09
CA LYS A 119 -6.85 -26.82 2.91
C LYS A 119 -7.53 -25.80 2.00
N ILE A 120 -6.77 -24.89 1.41
CA ILE A 120 -7.31 -23.91 0.47
C ILE A 120 -7.10 -24.43 -0.95
N ASP A 121 -8.22 -24.56 -1.67
CA ASP A 121 -8.24 -24.85 -3.09
C ASP A 121 -7.90 -23.56 -3.85
N HIS A 122 -6.67 -23.47 -4.36
CA HIS A 122 -6.16 -22.28 -5.02
C HIS A 122 -6.82 -22.01 -6.38
N ASP A 123 -7.47 -23.00 -7.00
CA ASP A 123 -8.22 -22.80 -8.24
C ASP A 123 -9.54 -22.05 -8.00
N LYS A 124 -10.10 -22.19 -6.80
CA LYS A 124 -11.30 -21.46 -6.36
C LYS A 124 -10.97 -20.18 -5.61
N CYS A 125 -9.74 -20.04 -5.13
CA CYS A 125 -9.33 -18.91 -4.30
C CYS A 125 -9.09 -17.66 -5.16
N VAL A 126 -9.81 -16.58 -4.86
CA VAL A 126 -9.65 -15.26 -5.50
C VAL A 126 -8.70 -14.34 -4.73
N GLY A 127 -8.02 -14.83 -3.69
CA GLY A 127 -7.04 -14.05 -2.95
C GLY A 127 -7.59 -12.96 -2.03
N CYS A 128 -8.87 -12.92 -1.71
CA CYS A 128 -9.48 -11.82 -0.93
C CYS A 128 -9.08 -11.74 0.55
N GLY A 129 -8.32 -12.70 1.10
CA GLY A 129 -7.77 -12.70 2.45
C GLY A 129 -8.79 -12.80 3.60
N ARG A 130 -10.10 -12.96 3.35
CA ARG A 130 -11.12 -12.97 4.42
C ARG A 130 -10.94 -14.11 5.42
N CYS A 131 -10.38 -15.24 4.97
CA CYS A 131 -10.12 -16.41 5.81
C CYS A 131 -9.02 -16.17 6.85
N LEU A 132 -8.04 -15.29 6.56
CA LEU A 132 -7.00 -14.90 7.53
C LEU A 132 -7.64 -14.20 8.72
N ALA A 133 -8.49 -13.21 8.45
CA ALA A 133 -9.09 -12.35 9.47
C ALA A 133 -10.03 -13.10 10.45
N VAL A 134 -10.50 -14.29 10.10
CA VAL A 134 -11.43 -15.06 10.94
C VAL A 134 -10.81 -16.30 11.55
N CYS A 135 -9.53 -16.55 11.33
CA CYS A 135 -8.86 -17.71 11.88
C CYS A 135 -8.52 -17.50 13.35
N PRO A 136 -9.15 -18.22 14.32
CA PRO A 136 -8.91 -18.00 15.75
C PRO A 136 -7.56 -18.52 16.23
N LYS A 137 -6.79 -19.17 15.35
CA LYS A 137 -5.48 -19.76 15.63
C LYS A 137 -4.38 -19.20 14.73
N ASP A 138 -4.67 -18.15 13.97
CA ASP A 138 -3.76 -17.56 12.98
C ASP A 138 -3.06 -18.60 12.09
N ALA A 139 -3.77 -19.74 11.88
CA ALA A 139 -3.26 -20.86 11.10
C ALA A 139 -3.28 -20.59 9.58
N ILE A 140 -3.85 -19.48 9.13
CA ILE A 140 -3.91 -19.10 7.73
C ILE A 140 -3.05 -17.86 7.55
N SER A 141 -2.04 -17.99 6.71
CA SER A 141 -1.14 -16.90 6.35
C SER A 141 -1.05 -16.76 4.84
N ALA A 142 -0.73 -15.58 4.38
CA ALA A 142 -0.21 -15.38 3.05
C ALA A 142 1.32 -15.48 3.12
N ASP A 143 1.92 -16.08 2.10
CA ASP A 143 3.39 -16.12 2.02
C ASP A 143 3.89 -14.73 1.64
N TYR A 144 4.43 -14.00 2.60
CA TYR A 144 5.03 -12.68 2.41
C TYR A 144 6.50 -12.79 1.95
N ALA A 145 6.86 -13.91 1.31
CA ALA A 145 8.24 -14.20 0.93
C ALA A 145 8.76 -13.33 -0.23
N ASP A 146 7.88 -12.57 -0.87
CA ASP A 146 8.30 -11.65 -1.91
C ASP A 146 9.05 -10.46 -1.31
N SER A 147 10.16 -10.10 -1.95
CA SER A 147 11.00 -9.00 -1.52
C SER A 147 10.21 -7.69 -1.42
N VAL A 148 10.65 -6.80 -0.55
CA VAL A 148 10.16 -5.41 -0.45
C VAL A 148 10.08 -4.74 -1.82
N ALA A 149 11.04 -5.02 -2.72
CA ALA A 149 11.03 -4.53 -4.08
C ALA A 149 9.79 -4.98 -4.88
N MET A 150 9.36 -6.23 -4.72
CA MET A 150 8.18 -6.77 -5.42
C MET A 150 6.89 -6.03 -5.06
N LEU A 151 6.71 -5.69 -3.77
CA LEU A 151 5.58 -4.86 -3.33
C LEU A 151 5.59 -3.51 -4.04
N ASN A 152 6.75 -2.85 -4.12
CA ASN A 152 6.90 -1.54 -4.76
C ASN A 152 6.60 -1.60 -6.25
N TYR A 153 7.07 -2.62 -6.95
CA TYR A 153 6.78 -2.83 -8.38
C TYR A 153 5.28 -3.03 -8.61
N LYS A 154 4.65 -3.91 -7.86
CA LYS A 154 3.20 -4.15 -7.95
C LYS A 154 2.41 -2.88 -7.65
N MET A 155 2.79 -2.08 -6.64
CA MET A 155 2.14 -0.80 -6.34
C MET A 155 2.23 0.19 -7.50
N ALA A 156 3.39 0.28 -8.17
CA ALA A 156 3.56 1.14 -9.34
C ALA A 156 2.65 0.71 -10.49
N GLU A 157 2.57 -0.60 -10.77
CA GLU A 157 1.70 -1.13 -11.82
C GLU A 157 0.21 -0.97 -11.50
N TYR A 158 -0.20 -1.11 -10.24
CA TYR A 158 -1.56 -0.80 -9.79
C TYR A 158 -1.89 0.69 -9.95
N SER A 159 -0.93 1.58 -9.65
CA SER A 159 -1.09 3.01 -9.90
C SER A 159 -1.26 3.32 -11.39
N LEU A 160 -0.49 2.67 -12.25
CA LEU A 160 -0.65 2.76 -13.70
C LEU A 160 -2.06 2.31 -14.13
N ALA A 161 -2.55 1.19 -13.62
CA ALA A 161 -3.89 0.68 -13.91
C ALA A 161 -4.98 1.72 -13.63
N VAL A 162 -4.85 2.44 -12.51
CA VAL A 162 -5.82 3.47 -12.13
C VAL A 162 -5.74 4.70 -13.03
N CYS A 163 -4.53 5.13 -13.38
CA CYS A 163 -4.30 6.41 -14.06
C CYS A 163 -4.35 6.34 -15.59
N GLN A 164 -4.15 5.15 -16.17
CA GLN A 164 -4.14 5.01 -17.63
C GLN A 164 -5.50 5.33 -18.25
N ASN A 165 -5.48 5.91 -19.48
CA ASN A 165 -6.65 6.13 -20.33
C ASN A 165 -7.72 7.08 -19.78
N ARG A 166 -7.41 7.91 -18.78
CA ARG A 166 -8.31 8.94 -18.26
C ARG A 166 -7.54 10.17 -17.75
N PRO A 167 -8.17 11.34 -17.66
CA PRO A 167 -7.56 12.51 -17.03
C PRO A 167 -7.30 12.26 -15.56
N CYS A 168 -6.09 12.56 -15.11
CA CYS A 168 -5.69 12.46 -13.71
C CYS A 168 -5.04 13.76 -13.25
N PHE A 169 -5.28 14.13 -11.98
CA PHE A 169 -4.61 15.23 -11.31
C PHE A 169 -4.27 14.82 -9.88
N HIS A 170 -3.10 15.20 -9.40
CA HIS A 170 -2.58 14.73 -8.14
C HIS A 170 -2.18 15.90 -7.25
N VAL A 171 -2.57 15.83 -5.99
CA VAL A 171 -2.20 16.79 -4.94
C VAL A 171 -1.56 16.02 -3.80
N SER A 172 -0.41 16.49 -3.31
CA SER A 172 0.31 15.90 -2.20
C SER A 172 0.53 16.92 -1.09
N LEU A 173 0.17 16.55 0.13
CA LEU A 173 0.34 17.35 1.34
C LEU A 173 1.57 16.86 2.09
N ILE A 174 2.56 17.74 2.27
CA ILE A 174 3.79 17.49 3.03
C ILE A 174 3.67 18.23 4.36
N CYS A 175 2.84 17.68 5.23
CA CYS A 175 2.60 18.19 6.58
C CYS A 175 2.43 17.00 7.53
N ASP A 176 2.83 17.17 8.78
CA ASP A 176 2.81 16.11 9.78
C ASP A 176 3.46 14.80 9.29
N VAL A 177 4.60 14.93 8.60
CA VAL A 177 5.32 13.82 7.95
C VAL A 177 5.72 12.80 9.00
N SER A 178 4.88 11.78 9.18
CA SER A 178 5.07 10.71 10.15
C SER A 178 6.15 9.73 9.69
N PRO A 179 6.86 9.05 10.61
CA PRO A 179 7.85 8.03 10.25
C PRO A 179 7.23 6.82 9.56
N ASN A 180 6.04 6.39 10.01
CA ASN A 180 5.37 5.20 9.53
C ASN A 180 4.17 5.54 8.63
N CYS A 181 3.72 4.53 7.89
CA CYS A 181 2.52 4.64 7.07
C CYS A 181 1.26 4.90 7.92
N ASP A 182 0.36 5.76 7.41
CA ASP A 182 -0.95 6.04 8.04
C ASP A 182 -1.88 4.81 8.16
N CYS A 183 -1.50 3.68 7.54
CA CYS A 183 -2.24 2.43 7.69
C CYS A 183 -2.02 1.74 9.05
N HIS A 184 -1.00 2.15 9.80
CA HIS A 184 -0.76 1.70 11.17
C HIS A 184 -1.62 2.48 12.17
N PRO A 185 -2.10 1.82 13.24
CA PRO A 185 -2.84 2.50 14.29
C PRO A 185 -1.94 3.32 15.23
N GLU A 186 -0.67 2.98 15.28
CA GLU A 186 0.38 3.66 16.04
C GLU A 186 1.27 4.48 15.11
N ASN A 187 1.68 5.64 15.57
CA ASN A 187 2.66 6.48 14.91
C ASN A 187 3.47 7.26 15.93
N ASP A 188 4.45 8.02 15.47
CA ASP A 188 5.32 8.84 16.30
C ASP A 188 5.24 10.29 15.84
N ILE A 189 5.98 11.17 16.51
CA ILE A 189 6.06 12.59 16.15
C ILE A 189 6.55 12.74 14.70
N PRO A 190 6.13 13.81 14.00
CA PRO A 190 6.62 14.08 12.66
C PRO A 190 8.15 14.14 12.59
N ILE A 191 8.71 13.56 11.53
CA ILE A 191 10.16 13.54 11.31
C ILE A 191 10.69 14.84 10.72
N LEU A 192 9.81 15.64 10.09
CA LEU A 192 10.11 16.89 9.40
C LEU A 192 9.08 17.96 9.78
N PRO A 193 9.44 19.25 9.69
CA PRO A 193 8.48 20.34 9.78
C PRO A 193 7.53 20.32 8.58
N ASN A 194 6.37 20.98 8.71
CA ASN A 194 5.44 21.15 7.62
C ASN A 194 6.07 21.94 6.47
N ILE A 195 6.02 21.40 5.26
CA ILE A 195 6.59 22.01 4.06
C ILE A 195 5.51 22.70 3.23
N GLY A 196 4.38 22.03 3.00
CA GLY A 196 3.27 22.59 2.25
C GLY A 196 2.55 21.60 1.35
N MET A 197 2.14 22.06 0.18
CA MET A 197 1.35 21.28 -0.76
C MET A 197 1.91 21.45 -2.18
N LEU A 198 2.04 20.32 -2.88
CA LEU A 198 2.40 20.28 -4.30
C LEU A 198 1.28 19.64 -5.12
N ALA A 199 1.27 19.96 -6.42
CA ALA A 199 0.30 19.38 -7.34
C ALA A 199 0.91 19.17 -8.72
N SER A 200 0.48 18.09 -9.41
CA SER A 200 0.96 17.76 -10.75
C SER A 200 -0.04 16.86 -11.48
N PHE A 201 0.03 16.85 -12.81
CA PHE A 201 -0.60 15.83 -13.64
C PHE A 201 0.21 14.52 -13.71
N ASP A 202 1.45 14.56 -13.23
CA ASP A 202 2.39 13.45 -13.25
C ASP A 202 2.67 13.01 -11.80
N PRO A 203 2.19 11.83 -11.39
CA PRO A 203 2.36 11.36 -10.02
C PRO A 203 3.83 11.01 -9.68
N VAL A 204 4.63 10.63 -10.69
CA VAL A 204 6.05 10.29 -10.50
C VAL A 204 6.86 11.56 -10.23
N ALA A 205 6.67 12.57 -11.07
CA ALA A 205 7.32 13.87 -10.87
C ALA A 205 6.89 14.53 -9.55
N LEU A 206 5.62 14.34 -9.16
CA LEU A 206 5.11 14.86 -7.89
C LEU A 206 5.78 14.19 -6.70
N ASP A 207 5.86 12.87 -6.68
CA ASP A 207 6.47 12.12 -5.59
C ASP A 207 7.98 12.42 -5.47
N GLN A 208 8.69 12.53 -6.60
CA GLN A 208 10.09 12.93 -6.61
C GLN A 208 10.28 14.32 -6.02
N ALA A 209 9.50 15.30 -6.45
CA ALA A 209 9.58 16.67 -5.92
C ALA A 209 9.27 16.74 -4.42
N CYS A 210 8.31 15.93 -3.93
CA CYS A 210 8.00 15.84 -2.51
C CYS A 210 9.19 15.24 -1.72
N ALA A 211 9.79 14.17 -2.23
CA ALA A 211 10.96 13.53 -1.59
C ALA A 211 12.16 14.49 -1.55
N ASP A 212 12.44 15.19 -2.65
CA ASP A 212 13.53 16.17 -2.73
C ASP A 212 13.36 17.30 -1.71
N LEU A 213 12.14 17.83 -1.55
CA LEU A 213 11.86 18.85 -0.55
C LEU A 213 11.97 18.32 0.88
N CYS A 214 11.55 17.10 1.13
CA CYS A 214 11.72 16.45 2.42
C CYS A 214 13.21 16.29 2.76
N ASN A 215 14.02 15.84 1.81
CA ASN A 215 15.46 15.65 2.00
C ASN A 215 16.23 16.96 2.19
N GLN A 216 15.67 18.09 1.74
CA GLN A 216 16.25 19.43 1.98
C GLN A 216 15.81 20.05 3.31
N ALA A 217 14.76 19.52 3.93
CA ALA A 217 14.24 20.07 5.18
C ALA A 217 15.10 19.65 6.38
N THR A 218 15.18 20.52 7.39
CA THR A 218 15.89 20.19 8.64
C THR A 218 15.07 19.18 9.45
N PRO A 219 15.62 18.02 9.82
CA PRO A 219 14.92 17.02 10.63
C PRO A 219 14.50 17.55 12.00
N VAL A 220 13.42 17.02 12.52
CA VAL A 220 13.01 17.26 13.92
C VAL A 220 13.94 16.44 14.83
N GLU A 221 14.76 17.10 15.63
CA GLU A 221 15.81 16.47 16.44
C GLU A 221 15.28 15.35 17.38
N SER A 222 14.10 15.54 17.96
CA SER A 222 13.49 14.55 18.90
C SER A 222 12.83 13.38 18.19
N SER A 223 12.67 13.42 16.85
CA SER A 223 12.08 12.36 16.06
C SER A 223 13.01 11.15 15.93
N VAL A 224 12.49 10.05 15.38
CA VAL A 224 13.30 8.87 15.04
C VAL A 224 14.39 9.22 14.02
N LEU A 225 14.09 10.03 13.01
CA LEU A 225 15.08 10.51 12.03
C LEU A 225 16.19 11.31 12.69
N GLY A 226 15.84 12.30 13.52
CA GLY A 226 16.85 13.12 14.23
C GLY A 226 17.75 12.28 15.13
N LYS A 227 17.19 11.31 15.85
CA LYS A 227 17.96 10.37 16.69
C LYS A 227 18.88 9.48 15.87
N ASN A 228 18.42 8.95 14.74
CA ASN A 228 19.25 8.10 13.87
C ASN A 228 20.41 8.88 13.25
N ILE A 229 20.18 10.13 12.83
CA ILE A 229 21.24 11.01 12.34
C ILE A 229 22.28 11.31 13.44
N ALA A 230 21.83 11.65 14.65
CA ALA A 230 22.72 11.89 15.79
C ALA A 230 23.57 10.65 16.12
N HIS A 231 22.95 9.47 16.14
CA HIS A 231 23.64 8.21 16.36
C HIS A 231 24.70 7.93 15.29
N ALA A 232 24.38 8.12 14.01
CA ALA A 232 25.33 7.92 12.91
C ALA A 232 26.55 8.88 13.05
N HIS A 233 26.32 10.13 13.42
CA HIS A 233 27.40 11.08 13.65
C HIS A 233 28.30 10.68 14.84
N GLU A 234 27.72 10.19 15.94
CA GLU A 234 28.48 9.73 17.12
C GLU A 234 29.39 8.53 16.80
N HIS A 235 28.94 7.67 15.90
CA HIS A 235 29.67 6.45 15.51
C HIS A 235 30.52 6.59 14.25
N HIS A 236 30.62 7.81 13.68
CA HIS A 236 31.35 8.11 12.43
C HIS A 236 30.87 7.28 11.24
N GLU A 237 29.59 6.91 11.24
CA GLU A 237 28.94 6.25 10.12
C GLU A 237 28.61 7.27 9.02
N GLU A 238 28.60 6.84 7.76
CA GLU A 238 28.14 7.68 6.67
C GLU A 238 26.64 8.00 6.83
N CYS A 239 26.32 9.28 6.98
CA CYS A 239 24.93 9.73 6.93
C CYS A 239 24.47 9.71 5.48
N ASP A 240 23.43 8.94 5.19
CA ASP A 240 22.71 9.05 3.94
C ASP A 240 21.99 10.42 3.88
N HIS A 241 22.00 11.05 2.72
CA HIS A 241 21.23 12.27 2.48
C HIS A 241 19.73 12.01 2.29
N ASP A 242 19.31 10.74 2.26
CA ASP A 242 17.92 10.34 2.16
C ASP A 242 17.31 10.17 3.56
N HIS A 243 16.45 11.10 3.94
CA HIS A 243 15.80 11.14 5.25
C HIS A 243 14.88 9.92 5.47
N PHE A 244 14.29 9.36 4.41
CA PHE A 244 13.42 8.20 4.54
C PHE A 244 14.22 6.91 4.72
N HIS A 245 15.35 6.79 4.04
CA HIS A 245 16.29 5.71 4.28
C HIS A 245 16.90 5.80 5.68
N MET A 246 17.28 6.98 6.14
CA MET A 246 17.76 7.19 7.51
C MET A 246 16.70 6.92 8.57
N THR A 247 15.42 7.08 8.24
CA THR A 247 14.30 6.73 9.14
C THR A 247 14.11 5.22 9.24
N HIS A 248 14.22 4.51 8.12
CA HIS A 248 14.03 3.06 7.98
C HIS A 248 15.15 2.45 7.11
N PRO A 249 16.32 2.13 7.67
CA PRO A 249 17.49 1.69 6.89
C PRO A 249 17.29 0.41 6.08
N ASP A 250 16.37 -0.44 6.48
CA ASP A 250 16.09 -1.72 5.81
C ASP A 250 15.08 -1.62 4.65
N THR A 251 14.70 -0.40 4.26
CA THR A 251 13.68 -0.18 3.22
C THR A 251 14.27 -0.17 1.81
N CYS A 252 13.44 -0.57 0.84
CA CYS A 252 13.67 -0.33 -0.59
C CYS A 252 12.87 0.91 -1.00
N LEU A 253 13.55 1.97 -1.42
CA LEU A 253 12.90 3.24 -1.75
C LEU A 253 12.01 3.10 -3.00
N LEU A 254 10.77 3.60 -2.90
CA LEU A 254 9.77 3.48 -3.96
C LEU A 254 10.20 4.16 -5.27
N TYR A 255 10.93 5.26 -5.22
CA TYR A 255 11.41 5.96 -6.43
C TYR A 255 12.54 5.22 -7.16
N THR A 256 13.15 4.21 -6.56
CA THR A 256 14.10 3.32 -7.26
C THR A 256 13.39 2.19 -8.03
N SER A 257 12.08 2.06 -7.86
CA SER A 257 11.27 1.08 -8.55
C SER A 257 10.87 1.57 -9.95
N PRO A 258 10.61 0.67 -10.92
CA PRO A 258 10.13 1.06 -12.24
C PRO A 258 8.85 1.90 -12.11
N SER A 259 8.88 3.09 -12.68
CA SER A 259 7.72 3.97 -12.64
C SER A 259 6.69 3.55 -13.68
N PRO A 260 5.40 3.91 -13.51
CA PRO A 260 4.39 3.74 -14.56
C PRO A 260 4.76 4.43 -15.89
N ARG A 261 5.65 5.42 -15.85
CA ARG A 261 6.16 6.13 -17.03
C ARG A 261 7.17 5.30 -17.78
N ASP A 262 8.05 4.55 -17.11
CA ASP A 262 9.13 3.76 -17.73
C ASP A 262 8.56 2.59 -18.53
N GLN A 263 7.37 2.13 -18.18
CA GLN A 263 6.66 1.05 -18.85
C GLN A 263 5.96 1.46 -20.17
N ARG A 264 5.85 2.77 -20.46
CA ARG A 264 5.18 3.29 -21.67
C ARG A 264 6.10 3.38 -22.89
N GLY A 265 7.38 3.09 -22.74
CA GLY A 265 8.43 3.27 -23.77
C GLY A 265 8.91 1.99 -24.44
N SER A 266 8.22 0.87 -24.25
CA SER A 266 8.57 -0.42 -24.90
C SER A 266 7.50 -0.88 -25.88
#